data_2a93173d835eeb027cd3d05a1af13f83
#
_entry.id   2a93173d835eeb027cd3d05a1af13f83
#
_cell.length_a   1.000
_cell.length_b   1.000
_cell.length_c   1.000
_cell.angle_alpha   90.00
_cell.angle_beta   90.00
_cell.angle_gamma   90.00
#
_symmetry.space_group_name_H-M   'P 1'
#
loop_
_entity.id
_entity.type
_entity.pdbx_description
1 polymer ?
#
loop_
_entity_poly.entity_id
_entity_poly.type
_entity_poly.pdbx_seq_one_letter_code
_entity_poly.pdbx_strand_id
1 'polypeptide(L)'
;MPKGRAVILLLVLAGVLWILAAQSWGAAAQAPTGPAGVAEVAGEEEGGHPVLTACAAIIAVAALLLALLGRIGRIVVCGLIAAVGAGALLTGAASSAPMHLAVLAVATGAAIVAVAVWTAVVSRGWRVTSRYDRQTAPADVADDDPTSTWDALSRGDDPS
;
A
#
# COMPACT_ATOMS: atom_id res chain seq x y z
N MET A 1 2.55 -8.11 14.47
CA MET A 1 1.21 -7.97 13.87
C MET A 1 1.05 -8.99 12.74
N PRO A 2 -0.11 -9.64 12.56
CA PRO A 2 -0.39 -10.45 11.38
C PRO A 2 -0.40 -9.58 10.13
N LYS A 3 0.15 -10.11 9.02
CA LYS A 3 0.26 -9.42 7.71
C LYS A 3 -1.03 -8.71 7.28
N GLY A 4 -2.18 -9.36 7.50
CA GLY A 4 -3.49 -8.83 7.09
C GLY A 4 -3.86 -7.51 7.76
N ARG A 5 -3.49 -7.28 9.02
CA ARG A 5 -3.83 -6.03 9.73
C ARG A 5 -3.12 -4.82 9.13
N ALA A 6 -1.86 -4.97 8.73
CA ALA A 6 -1.12 -3.88 8.08
C ALA A 6 -1.73 -3.51 6.73
N VAL A 7 -2.10 -4.53 5.93
CA VAL A 7 -2.76 -4.32 4.63
C VAL A 7 -4.11 -3.63 4.80
N ILE A 8 -4.94 -4.11 5.75
CA ILE A 8 -6.25 -3.51 6.02
C ILE A 8 -6.11 -2.05 6.47
N LEU A 9 -5.17 -1.75 7.37
CA LEU A 9 -4.92 -0.38 7.83
C LEU A 9 -4.53 0.54 6.67
N LEU A 10 -3.63 0.11 5.79
CA LEU A 10 -3.22 0.88 4.62
C LEU A 10 -4.37 1.08 3.64
N LEU A 11 -5.22 0.08 3.42
CA LEU A 11 -6.40 0.19 2.56
C LEU A 11 -7.43 1.17 3.15
N VAL A 12 -7.65 1.13 4.47
CA VAL A 12 -8.53 2.09 5.14
C VAL A 12 -7.99 3.51 4.99
N LEU A 13 -6.69 3.73 5.22
CA LEU A 13 -6.07 5.04 5.05
C LEU A 13 -6.11 5.51 3.59
N ALA A 14 -5.92 4.62 2.62
CA ALA A 14 -6.09 4.94 1.20
C ALA A 14 -7.54 5.35 0.88
N GLY A 15 -8.53 4.66 1.46
CA GLY A 15 -9.95 5.02 1.34
C GLY A 15 -10.26 6.39 1.94
N VAL A 16 -9.72 6.69 3.12
CA VAL A 16 -9.86 8.02 3.74
C VAL A 16 -9.23 9.10 2.85
N LEU A 17 -8.03 8.84 2.32
CA LEU A 17 -7.37 9.78 1.42
C LEU A 17 -8.17 10.00 0.14
N TRP A 18 -8.80 8.94 -0.39
CA TRP A 18 -9.68 9.03 -1.56
C TRP A 18 -10.91 9.90 -1.28
N ILE A 19 -11.57 9.70 -0.14
CA ILE A 19 -12.71 10.52 0.28
C ILE A 19 -12.30 12.00 0.44
N LEU A 20 -11.13 12.25 1.03
CA LEU A 20 -10.60 13.60 1.16
C LEU A 20 -10.29 14.20 -0.22
N ALA A 21 -9.72 13.43 -1.13
CA ALA A 21 -9.41 13.88 -2.48
C ALA A 21 -10.65 14.26 -3.28
N ALA A 22 -11.80 13.64 -2.99
CA ALA A 22 -13.07 13.92 -3.63
C ALA A 22 -13.77 15.20 -3.13
N GLN A 23 -13.27 15.80 -2.03
CA GLN A 23 -13.81 17.05 -1.53
C GLN A 23 -13.39 18.24 -2.41
N SER A 24 -14.12 19.35 -2.33
CA SER A 24 -13.78 20.59 -3.02
C SER A 24 -12.57 21.27 -2.37
N TRP A 25 -11.42 21.18 -3.02
CA TRP A 25 -10.14 21.74 -2.55
C TRP A 25 -9.94 23.19 -2.99
N GLY A 26 -10.70 23.67 -3.99
CA GLY A 26 -10.71 25.07 -4.35
C GLY A 26 -11.31 25.88 -3.21
N ALA A 27 -10.69 27.00 -2.81
CA ALA A 27 -11.47 28.09 -2.27
C ALA A 27 -12.57 28.34 -3.29
N ALA A 28 -13.85 28.41 -2.85
CA ALA A 28 -14.92 28.81 -3.75
C ALA A 28 -14.41 30.04 -4.50
N ALA A 29 -13.98 29.85 -5.73
CA ALA A 29 -13.52 30.92 -6.56
C ALA A 29 -14.71 31.87 -6.56
N GLN A 30 -14.55 32.99 -5.87
CA GLN A 30 -15.46 34.09 -6.05
C GLN A 30 -15.44 34.30 -7.54
N ALA A 31 -16.45 33.74 -8.21
CA ALA A 31 -16.62 33.97 -9.64
C ALA A 31 -16.48 35.46 -9.82
N PRO A 32 -15.48 35.96 -10.56
CA PRO A 32 -15.39 37.37 -10.81
C PRO A 32 -16.71 37.73 -11.43
N THR A 33 -17.50 38.51 -10.71
CA THR A 33 -18.70 39.11 -11.24
C THR A 33 -18.22 40.01 -12.36
N GLY A 34 -18.18 39.47 -13.60
CA GLY A 34 -17.95 40.25 -14.77
C GLY A 34 -18.96 41.41 -14.83
N PRO A 35 -18.63 42.54 -15.44
CA PRO A 35 -19.44 43.74 -15.44
C PRO A 35 -20.83 43.58 -16.06
N ALA A 36 -21.19 42.38 -16.55
CA ALA A 36 -22.50 42.11 -17.18
C ALA A 36 -23.38 41.14 -16.34
N GLY A 37 -23.01 40.74 -15.12
CA GLY A 37 -23.85 39.84 -14.30
C GLY A 37 -24.08 38.45 -14.92
N VAL A 38 -23.40 38.10 -15.97
CA VAL A 38 -23.42 36.74 -16.55
C VAL A 38 -22.49 35.92 -15.70
N ALA A 39 -22.99 34.97 -14.91
CA ALA A 39 -22.18 33.94 -14.34
C ALA A 39 -21.55 33.17 -15.52
N GLU A 40 -20.27 33.39 -15.78
CA GLU A 40 -19.51 32.43 -16.57
C GLU A 40 -19.68 31.11 -15.81
N VAL A 41 -20.35 30.16 -16.47
CA VAL A 41 -20.34 28.77 -16.01
C VAL A 41 -18.89 28.37 -16.05
N ALA A 42 -18.19 28.53 -14.92
CA ALA A 42 -16.88 27.93 -14.71
C ALA A 42 -17.13 26.46 -15.05
N GLY A 43 -16.44 25.97 -16.12
CA GLY A 43 -16.57 24.59 -16.52
C GLY A 43 -16.43 23.74 -15.27
N GLU A 44 -17.22 22.68 -15.18
CA GLU A 44 -17.21 21.72 -14.08
C GLU A 44 -15.77 21.28 -13.85
N GLU A 45 -15.00 22.07 -13.10
CA GLU A 45 -13.78 21.63 -12.48
C GLU A 45 -14.28 20.59 -11.47
N GLU A 46 -14.14 19.31 -11.86
CA GLU A 46 -14.36 18.18 -10.99
C GLU A 46 -13.68 18.52 -9.65
N GLY A 47 -14.50 18.75 -8.62
CA GLY A 47 -14.09 19.39 -7.37
C GLY A 47 -13.08 18.60 -6.52
N GLY A 48 -12.43 17.59 -7.10
CA GLY A 48 -11.48 16.73 -6.46
C GLY A 48 -10.03 17.16 -6.68
N HIS A 49 -9.13 16.69 -5.81
CA HIS A 49 -7.70 16.94 -5.91
C HIS A 49 -7.02 15.78 -6.65
N PRO A 50 -6.63 15.92 -7.95
CA PRO A 50 -6.17 14.80 -8.78
C PRO A 50 -4.90 14.13 -8.22
N VAL A 51 -3.98 14.90 -7.61
CA VAL A 51 -2.75 14.37 -7.03
C VAL A 51 -3.07 13.47 -5.83
N LEU A 52 -3.99 13.87 -4.94
CA LEU A 52 -4.38 13.05 -3.79
C LEU A 52 -5.13 11.79 -4.22
N THR A 53 -5.96 11.87 -5.26
CA THR A 53 -6.63 10.71 -5.85
C THR A 53 -5.60 9.70 -6.39
N ALA A 54 -4.60 10.18 -7.14
CA ALA A 54 -3.51 9.34 -7.63
C ALA A 54 -2.71 8.71 -6.48
N CYS A 55 -2.37 9.48 -5.45
CA CYS A 55 -1.70 8.96 -4.26
C CYS A 55 -2.51 7.85 -3.59
N ALA A 56 -3.81 8.03 -3.41
CA ALA A 56 -4.70 7.05 -2.81
C ALA A 56 -4.75 5.75 -3.62
N ALA A 57 -4.86 5.85 -4.96
CA ALA A 57 -4.85 4.70 -5.86
C ALA A 57 -3.52 3.92 -5.78
N ILE A 58 -2.39 4.61 -5.82
CA ILE A 58 -1.05 3.99 -5.71
C ILE A 58 -0.91 3.27 -4.38
N ILE A 59 -1.33 3.89 -3.26
CA ILE A 59 -1.24 3.28 -1.93
C ILE A 59 -2.13 2.04 -1.85
N ALA A 60 -3.35 2.07 -2.41
CA ALA A 60 -4.26 0.93 -2.41
C ALA A 60 -3.64 -0.28 -3.16
N VAL A 61 -3.12 -0.05 -4.37
CA VAL A 61 -2.45 -1.10 -5.15
C VAL A 61 -1.19 -1.62 -4.44
N ALA A 62 -0.36 -0.71 -3.91
CA ALA A 62 0.84 -1.06 -3.19
C ALA A 62 0.54 -1.87 -1.91
N ALA A 63 -0.55 -1.56 -1.19
CA ALA A 63 -1.00 -2.32 -0.03
C ALA A 63 -1.40 -3.77 -0.40
N LEU A 64 -2.03 -3.98 -1.55
CA LEU A 64 -2.34 -5.32 -2.06
C LEU A 64 -1.07 -6.08 -2.46
N LEU A 65 -0.14 -5.42 -3.15
CA LEU A 65 1.15 -6.01 -3.52
C LEU A 65 1.96 -6.45 -2.29
N LEU A 66 1.85 -5.71 -1.17
CA LEU A 66 2.52 -6.06 0.09
C LEU A 66 2.14 -7.46 0.59
N ALA A 67 0.92 -7.94 0.31
CA ALA A 67 0.47 -9.28 0.69
C ALA A 67 1.15 -10.38 -0.12
N LEU A 68 1.48 -10.09 -1.39
CA LEU A 68 2.00 -11.06 -2.36
C LEU A 68 3.53 -11.14 -2.38
N LEU A 69 4.21 -10.02 -2.08
CA LEU A 69 5.66 -9.94 -2.24
C LEU A 69 6.44 -10.61 -1.12
N GLY A 70 7.61 -11.13 -1.49
CA GLY A 70 8.62 -11.66 -0.56
C GLY A 70 9.29 -10.54 0.27
N ARG A 71 10.29 -10.90 1.06
CA ARG A 71 10.93 -9.99 2.03
C ARG A 71 11.49 -8.71 1.40
N ILE A 72 12.23 -8.84 0.29
CA ILE A 72 12.86 -7.69 -0.39
C ILE A 72 11.78 -6.80 -1.02
N GLY A 73 10.82 -7.40 -1.74
CA GLY A 73 9.74 -6.65 -2.36
C GLY A 73 8.89 -5.85 -1.37
N ARG A 74 8.67 -6.38 -0.15
CA ARG A 74 7.95 -5.66 0.91
C ARG A 74 8.67 -4.39 1.34
N ILE A 75 10.00 -4.44 1.50
CA ILE A 75 10.77 -3.25 1.90
C ILE A 75 10.65 -2.17 0.81
N VAL A 76 10.77 -2.56 -0.46
CA VAL A 76 10.63 -1.64 -1.59
C VAL A 76 9.23 -1.03 -1.63
N VAL A 77 8.19 -1.86 -1.49
CA VAL A 77 6.79 -1.39 -1.50
C VAL A 77 6.49 -0.50 -0.28
N CYS A 78 7.00 -0.83 0.91
CA CYS A 78 6.87 0.05 2.08
C CYS A 78 7.57 1.39 1.85
N GLY A 79 8.75 1.41 1.22
CA GLY A 79 9.43 2.64 0.82
C GLY A 79 8.60 3.48 -0.14
N LEU A 80 7.99 2.83 -1.15
CA LEU A 80 7.09 3.50 -2.09
C LEU A 80 5.88 4.11 -1.38
N ILE A 81 5.19 3.33 -0.51
CA ILE A 81 4.04 3.82 0.26
C ILE A 81 4.44 5.01 1.14
N ALA A 82 5.59 4.95 1.79
CA ALA A 82 6.09 6.06 2.60
C ALA A 82 6.37 7.31 1.76
N ALA A 83 6.98 7.16 0.58
CA ALA A 83 7.25 8.28 -0.32
C ALA A 83 5.95 8.93 -0.83
N VAL A 84 4.96 8.12 -1.25
CA VAL A 84 3.66 8.60 -1.71
C VAL A 84 2.87 9.23 -0.55
N GLY A 85 2.91 8.65 0.64
CA GLY A 85 2.31 9.22 1.85
C GLY A 85 2.92 10.57 2.24
N ALA A 86 4.24 10.71 2.11
CA ALA A 86 4.92 12.00 2.29
C ALA A 86 4.52 13.02 1.23
N GLY A 87 4.34 12.60 -0.02
CA GLY A 87 3.81 13.45 -1.10
C GLY A 87 2.39 13.97 -0.76
N ALA A 88 1.51 13.11 -0.29
CA ALA A 88 0.15 13.49 0.13
C ALA A 88 0.19 14.47 1.32
N LEU A 89 1.07 14.26 2.29
CA LEU A 89 1.29 15.17 3.42
C LEU A 89 1.74 16.56 2.94
N LEU A 90 2.75 16.61 2.07
CA LEU A 90 3.27 17.87 1.51
C LEU A 90 2.20 18.60 0.68
N THR A 91 1.42 17.88 -0.11
CA THR A 91 0.31 18.45 -0.88
C THR A 91 -0.73 19.07 0.06
N GLY A 92 -1.12 18.40 1.13
CA GLY A 92 -2.01 18.94 2.15
C GLY A 92 -1.45 20.18 2.82
N ALA A 93 -0.15 20.17 3.19
CA ALA A 93 0.51 21.29 3.86
C ALA A 93 0.69 22.51 2.96
N ALA A 94 0.91 22.32 1.65
CA ALA A 94 1.09 23.39 0.67
C ALA A 94 -0.23 23.90 0.08
N SER A 95 -1.36 23.24 0.37
CA SER A 95 -2.66 23.60 -0.20
C SER A 95 -3.22 24.87 0.45
N SER A 96 -3.94 25.67 -0.35
CA SER A 96 -4.77 26.79 0.12
C SER A 96 -6.21 26.33 0.48
N ALA A 97 -6.42 25.04 0.67
CA ALA A 97 -7.70 24.46 1.05
C ALA A 97 -8.19 24.93 2.42
N PRO A 98 -9.49 24.75 2.73
CA PRO A 98 -10.00 24.97 4.07
C PRO A 98 -9.17 24.22 5.12
N MET A 99 -8.84 24.89 6.23
CA MET A 99 -7.89 24.38 7.25
C MET A 99 -8.19 22.96 7.72
N HIS A 100 -9.47 22.59 7.82
CA HIS A 100 -9.87 21.24 8.23
C HIS A 100 -9.47 20.16 7.21
N LEU A 101 -9.59 20.43 5.90
CA LEU A 101 -9.17 19.50 4.85
C LEU A 101 -7.64 19.38 4.78
N ALA A 102 -6.93 20.52 4.89
CA ALA A 102 -5.48 20.53 4.92
C ALA A 102 -4.94 19.72 6.12
N VAL A 103 -5.48 19.95 7.33
CA VAL A 103 -5.09 19.20 8.54
C VAL A 103 -5.39 17.71 8.41
N LEU A 104 -6.56 17.33 7.89
CA LEU A 104 -6.91 15.92 7.68
C LEU A 104 -6.01 15.25 6.66
N ALA A 105 -5.66 15.92 5.57
CA ALA A 105 -4.75 15.38 4.57
C ALA A 105 -3.33 15.18 5.13
N VAL A 106 -2.82 16.17 5.87
CA VAL A 106 -1.53 16.07 6.56
C VAL A 106 -1.54 14.93 7.56
N ALA A 107 -2.57 14.82 8.39
CA ALA A 107 -2.70 13.77 9.41
C ALA A 107 -2.77 12.37 8.75
N THR A 108 -3.55 12.23 7.66
CA THR A 108 -3.69 10.97 6.92
C THR A 108 -2.37 10.60 6.25
N GLY A 109 -1.69 11.54 5.59
CA GLY A 109 -0.38 11.33 5.00
C GLY A 109 0.67 10.90 6.04
N ALA A 110 0.71 11.56 7.20
CA ALA A 110 1.58 11.20 8.30
C ALA A 110 1.27 9.78 8.85
N ALA A 111 0.00 9.43 9.00
CA ALA A 111 -0.42 8.10 9.42
C ALA A 111 0.02 7.02 8.41
N ILE A 112 -0.10 7.27 7.10
CA ILE A 112 0.36 6.37 6.05
C ILE A 112 1.86 6.13 6.16
N VAL A 113 2.67 7.19 6.32
CA VAL A 113 4.12 7.09 6.51
C VAL A 113 4.45 6.27 7.76
N ALA A 114 3.80 6.57 8.89
CA ALA A 114 4.01 5.86 10.14
C ALA A 114 3.70 4.36 10.02
N VAL A 115 2.57 4.00 9.41
CA VAL A 115 2.18 2.60 9.19
C VAL A 115 3.13 1.91 8.22
N ALA A 116 3.59 2.57 7.16
CA ALA A 116 4.54 2.03 6.20
C ALA A 116 5.89 1.72 6.86
N VAL A 117 6.44 2.66 7.63
CA VAL A 117 7.69 2.49 8.38
C VAL A 117 7.55 1.37 9.41
N TRP A 118 6.48 1.37 10.20
CA TRP A 118 6.19 0.30 11.15
C TRP A 118 6.13 -1.06 10.46
N THR A 119 5.40 -1.16 9.34
CA THR A 119 5.28 -2.39 8.57
C THR A 119 6.63 -2.85 8.03
N ALA A 120 7.48 -1.94 7.55
CA ALA A 120 8.83 -2.26 7.09
C ALA A 120 9.69 -2.86 8.22
N VAL A 121 9.61 -2.32 9.44
CA VAL A 121 10.35 -2.82 10.61
C VAL A 121 9.84 -4.20 11.04
N VAL A 122 8.52 -4.34 11.23
CA VAL A 122 7.90 -5.59 11.72
C VAL A 122 7.95 -6.70 10.67
N SER A 123 7.92 -6.37 9.38
CA SER A 123 7.95 -7.35 8.29
C SER A 123 9.26 -8.13 8.20
N ARG A 124 10.34 -7.66 8.84
CA ARG A 124 11.62 -8.39 8.92
C ARG A 124 11.47 -9.75 9.62
N GLY A 125 10.54 -9.88 10.54
CA GLY A 125 10.24 -11.13 11.27
C GLY A 125 9.18 -12.02 10.61
N TRP A 126 8.57 -11.61 9.50
CA TRP A 126 7.54 -12.41 8.85
C TRP A 126 8.18 -13.55 8.05
N ARG A 127 7.85 -14.79 8.43
CA ARG A 127 8.27 -15.96 7.65
C ARG A 127 7.63 -15.92 6.27
N VAL A 128 8.45 -16.00 5.23
CA VAL A 128 7.99 -16.31 3.88
C VAL A 128 7.72 -17.80 3.90
N THR A 129 6.45 -18.22 3.86
CA THR A 129 6.12 -19.61 3.63
C THR A 129 6.37 -19.86 2.14
N SER A 130 7.62 -20.15 1.77
CA SER A 130 7.89 -20.68 0.45
C SER A 130 7.38 -22.13 0.45
N ARG A 131 6.27 -22.34 -0.21
CA ARG A 131 5.71 -23.69 -0.46
C ARG A 131 6.68 -24.56 -1.28
N TYR A 132 7.79 -23.99 -1.71
CA TYR A 132 8.83 -24.60 -2.55
C TYR A 132 10.23 -24.55 -1.95
N ASP A 133 10.42 -24.04 -0.71
CA ASP A 133 11.63 -24.37 0.01
C ASP A 133 11.55 -25.87 0.34
N ARG A 134 12.10 -26.68 -0.56
CA ARG A 134 12.60 -27.98 -0.17
C ARG A 134 13.50 -27.68 1.02
N GLN A 135 13.05 -28.05 2.21
CA GLN A 135 13.94 -28.21 3.32
C GLN A 135 15.07 -29.09 2.78
N THR A 136 16.24 -28.48 2.64
CA THR A 136 17.48 -29.25 2.70
C THR A 136 17.48 -29.73 4.15
N ALA A 137 16.81 -30.84 4.40
CA ALA A 137 16.90 -31.54 5.64
C ALA A 137 18.40 -31.84 5.85
N PRO A 138 18.94 -31.64 7.06
CA PRO A 138 20.25 -32.19 7.39
C PRO A 138 20.19 -33.68 7.08
N ALA A 139 21.24 -34.20 6.48
CA ALA A 139 21.35 -35.55 5.93
C ALA A 139 21.32 -36.71 6.97
N ASP A 140 20.70 -36.53 8.12
CA ASP A 140 20.71 -37.48 9.22
C ASP A 140 19.32 -38.08 9.58
N VAL A 141 18.30 -37.94 8.75
CA VAL A 141 17.03 -38.69 8.91
C VAL A 141 16.66 -39.32 7.57
N ALA A 142 17.48 -40.35 7.21
CA ALA A 142 17.41 -41.02 5.90
C ALA A 142 16.57 -42.30 5.93
N ASP A 143 15.56 -42.43 6.84
CA ASP A 143 14.86 -43.73 6.91
C ASP A 143 13.35 -43.72 6.68
N ASP A 144 12.72 -42.53 6.43
CA ASP A 144 11.26 -42.48 6.21
C ASP A 144 10.84 -41.48 5.12
N ASP A 145 11.69 -41.18 4.13
CA ASP A 145 11.26 -40.33 3.00
C ASP A 145 10.63 -41.22 1.88
N PRO A 146 9.30 -41.04 1.62
CA PRO A 146 8.63 -41.79 0.56
C PRO A 146 9.27 -41.64 -0.82
N THR A 147 9.99 -40.54 -1.07
CA THR A 147 10.68 -40.28 -2.33
C THR A 147 11.93 -41.17 -2.50
N SER A 148 12.62 -41.50 -1.42
CA SER A 148 13.77 -42.40 -1.47
C SER A 148 13.36 -43.83 -1.82
N THR A 149 12.19 -44.24 -1.36
CA THR A 149 11.58 -45.55 -1.69
C THR A 149 11.22 -45.65 -3.18
N TRP A 150 10.66 -44.55 -3.75
CA TRP A 150 10.37 -44.51 -5.19
C TRP A 150 11.63 -44.50 -6.06
N ASP A 151 12.68 -43.82 -5.63
CA ASP A 151 13.97 -43.81 -6.31
C ASP A 151 14.69 -45.15 -6.23
N ALA A 152 14.56 -45.91 -5.15
CA ALA A 152 15.07 -47.27 -5.01
C ALA A 152 14.29 -48.23 -5.94
N LEU A 153 12.96 -48.17 -5.95
CA LEU A 153 12.11 -48.95 -6.84
C LEU A 153 12.39 -48.67 -8.33
N SER A 154 12.67 -47.42 -8.69
CA SER A 154 12.98 -47.05 -10.08
C SER A 154 14.35 -47.52 -10.53
N ARG A 155 15.27 -47.81 -9.60
CA ARG A 155 16.59 -48.43 -9.85
C ARG A 155 16.53 -49.94 -9.86
N GLY A 156 15.37 -50.56 -9.52
CA GLY A 156 15.20 -52.00 -9.46
C GLY A 156 15.75 -52.64 -8.16
N ASP A 157 16.01 -51.85 -7.14
CA ASP A 157 16.42 -52.34 -5.80
C ASP A 157 15.15 -52.81 -5.06
N ASP A 158 15.03 -54.14 -4.82
CA ASP A 158 13.90 -54.68 -4.06
C ASP A 158 14.11 -54.41 -2.56
N PRO A 159 13.16 -53.70 -1.89
CA PRO A 159 13.25 -53.34 -0.50
C PRO A 159 12.89 -54.51 0.47
N SER A 160 12.98 -55.75 0.07
CA SER A 160 12.67 -56.92 0.93
C SER A 160 13.81 -57.28 1.90
#